data_de8e5956b24e977ba2ef0affca4ded82
#
_entry.id   de8e5956b24e977ba2ef0affca4ded82
#
_cell.length_a   1.000
_cell.length_b   1.000
_cell.length_c   1.000
_cell.angle_alpha   90.00
_cell.angle_beta   90.00
_cell.angle_gamma   90.00
#
_symmetry.space_group_name_H-M   'P 1'
#
loop_
_entity.id
_entity.type
_entity.pdbx_description
1 polymer ?
#
loop_
_entity_poly.entity_id
_entity_poly.type
_entity_poly.pdbx_seq_one_letter_code
_entity_poly.pdbx_strand_id
1 'polypeptide(L)'
;MNKLKIEVIRYSKKLNLTNLSVLRSGNISARVREKGVDGFYITPSGMKYNSIKPNDIVFVSLKGEFDKKKNKPSSEWQFHRDIYVNKKEANAIVHAHSTCATAVSSHQKNVPAFHYMVAVAGGDDLKCAKYATFGTKKLSMNIITALKNRSACLIANHGQVAFG
;
A
#
# COMPACT_ATOMS: atom_id res chain seq x y z
N MET A 1 -24.43 -2.34 4.76
CA MET A 1 -23.25 -2.58 3.91
C MET A 1 -22.04 -1.88 4.54
N ASN A 2 -20.85 -2.50 4.64
CA ASN A 2 -19.71 -1.92 5.35
C ASN A 2 -19.13 -0.74 4.54
N LYS A 3 -19.28 0.49 5.07
CA LYS A 3 -18.88 1.75 4.43
C LYS A 3 -17.39 1.76 4.08
N LEU A 4 -16.53 1.22 4.95
CA LEU A 4 -15.09 1.20 4.73
C LEU A 4 -14.68 0.32 3.54
N LYS A 5 -15.35 -0.83 3.32
CA LYS A 5 -15.10 -1.67 2.14
C LYS A 5 -15.46 -0.94 0.84
N ILE A 6 -16.51 -0.12 0.86
CA ILE A 6 -16.92 0.72 -0.29
C ILE A 6 -15.83 1.77 -0.58
N GLU A 7 -15.28 2.40 0.47
CA GLU A 7 -14.20 3.37 0.31
C GLU A 7 -12.94 2.73 -0.29
N VAL A 8 -12.52 1.55 0.20
CA VAL A 8 -11.38 0.80 -0.38
C VAL A 8 -11.62 0.55 -1.87
N ILE A 9 -12.83 0.12 -2.28
CA ILE A 9 -13.18 -0.08 -3.70
C ILE A 9 -13.16 1.25 -4.45
N ARG A 10 -13.75 2.30 -3.92
CA ARG A 10 -13.81 3.63 -4.55
C ARG A 10 -12.41 4.15 -4.87
N TYR A 11 -11.50 4.06 -3.91
CA TYR A 11 -10.13 4.52 -4.10
C TYR A 11 -9.30 3.58 -4.98
N SER A 12 -9.55 2.26 -4.97
CA SER A 12 -8.87 1.36 -5.91
C SER A 12 -9.24 1.66 -7.37
N LYS A 13 -10.50 2.00 -7.65
CA LYS A 13 -10.92 2.48 -8.98
C LYS A 13 -10.23 3.79 -9.36
N LYS A 14 -10.04 4.71 -8.40
CA LYS A 14 -9.33 5.97 -8.65
C LYS A 14 -7.87 5.75 -9.08
N LEU A 15 -7.18 4.69 -8.63
CA LEU A 15 -5.82 4.39 -9.08
C LEU A 15 -5.72 4.32 -10.62
N ASN A 16 -6.70 3.68 -11.27
CA ASN A 16 -6.73 3.63 -12.73
C ASN A 16 -7.22 4.95 -13.34
N LEU A 17 -8.27 5.57 -12.79
CA LEU A 17 -8.85 6.80 -13.32
C LEU A 17 -7.86 7.99 -13.30
N THR A 18 -6.95 8.00 -12.35
CA THR A 18 -5.93 9.06 -12.18
C THR A 18 -4.57 8.67 -12.72
N ASN A 19 -4.46 7.54 -13.44
CA ASN A 19 -3.20 7.00 -13.97
C ASN A 19 -2.10 6.76 -12.91
N LEU A 20 -2.49 6.58 -11.64
CA LEU A 20 -1.55 6.22 -10.58
C LEU A 20 -1.17 4.74 -10.59
N SER A 21 -1.95 3.90 -11.25
CA SER A 21 -1.62 2.50 -11.50
C SER A 21 -2.31 2.02 -12.76
N VAL A 22 -1.62 1.21 -13.55
CA VAL A 22 -2.18 0.59 -14.75
C VAL A 22 -2.76 -0.78 -14.42
N LEU A 23 -3.82 -1.17 -15.13
CA LEU A 23 -4.46 -2.49 -15.04
C LEU A 23 -4.88 -2.85 -13.60
N ARG A 24 -4.16 -3.77 -12.96
CA ARG A 24 -4.42 -4.34 -11.63
C ARG A 24 -3.22 -4.17 -10.69
N SER A 25 -2.27 -3.34 -11.10
CA SER A 25 -1.10 -3.03 -10.28
C SER A 25 -1.48 -2.05 -9.17
N GLY A 26 -0.78 -2.15 -8.06
CA GLY A 26 -1.11 -1.38 -6.86
C GLY A 26 -2.21 -2.02 -6.02
N ASN A 27 -2.41 -1.49 -4.85
CA ASN A 27 -3.38 -1.99 -3.89
C ASN A 27 -3.68 -0.94 -2.82
N ILE A 28 -4.85 -1.08 -2.21
CA ILE A 28 -5.34 -0.15 -1.18
C ILE A 28 -5.81 -0.95 0.02
N SER A 29 -5.49 -0.46 1.21
CA SER A 29 -6.02 -0.99 2.45
C SER A 29 -6.49 0.11 3.39
N ALA A 30 -7.36 -0.26 4.33
CA ALA A 30 -7.82 0.61 5.39
C ALA A 30 -7.87 -0.17 6.71
N ARG A 31 -7.35 0.44 7.79
CA ARG A 31 -7.37 -0.12 9.14
C ARG A 31 -8.79 -0.33 9.62
N VAL A 32 -9.04 -1.43 10.30
CA VAL A 32 -10.34 -1.74 10.87
C VAL A 32 -10.21 -2.68 12.06
N ARG A 33 -11.18 -2.63 12.97
CA ARG A 33 -11.42 -3.68 13.96
C ARG A 33 -12.66 -4.44 13.55
N GLU A 34 -12.52 -5.72 13.20
CA GLU A 34 -13.62 -6.59 12.79
C GLU A 34 -13.83 -7.70 13.82
N LYS A 35 -15.06 -7.80 14.38
CA LYS A 35 -15.42 -8.80 15.41
C LYS A 35 -14.41 -8.86 16.58
N GLY A 36 -13.94 -7.69 17.03
CA GLY A 36 -12.97 -7.60 18.13
C GLY A 36 -11.51 -7.82 17.74
N VAL A 37 -11.20 -8.14 16.49
CA VAL A 37 -9.85 -8.38 15.98
C VAL A 37 -9.33 -7.15 15.22
N ASP A 38 -8.15 -6.65 15.60
CA ASP A 38 -7.49 -5.56 14.90
C ASP A 38 -6.87 -6.08 13.60
N GLY A 39 -7.09 -5.34 12.51
CA GLY A 39 -6.65 -5.72 11.18
C GLY A 39 -6.87 -4.61 10.16
N PHE A 40 -6.99 -5.00 8.91
CA PHE A 40 -7.28 -4.09 7.81
C PHE A 40 -8.05 -4.79 6.69
N TYR A 41 -8.86 -4.02 5.97
CA TYR A 41 -9.42 -4.44 4.70
C TYR A 41 -8.43 -4.11 3.60
N ILE A 42 -8.24 -5.02 2.64
CA ILE A 42 -7.35 -4.85 1.49
C ILE A 42 -8.00 -5.34 0.20
N THR A 43 -7.63 -4.74 -0.91
CA THR A 43 -8.03 -5.20 -2.25
C THR A 43 -7.60 -6.64 -2.49
N PRO A 44 -8.43 -7.47 -3.15
CA PRO A 44 -8.11 -8.85 -3.48
C PRO A 44 -7.03 -8.95 -4.55
N SER A 45 -6.28 -10.04 -4.55
CA SER A 45 -5.28 -10.34 -5.56
C SER A 45 -5.91 -10.63 -6.92
N GLY A 46 -5.36 -10.04 -7.98
CA GLY A 46 -5.65 -10.39 -9.37
C GLY A 46 -7.00 -9.96 -9.93
N MET A 47 -7.86 -9.27 -9.17
CA MET A 47 -9.16 -8.77 -9.66
C MET A 47 -9.04 -7.39 -10.30
N LYS A 48 -9.81 -7.15 -11.38
CA LYS A 48 -9.96 -5.82 -11.97
C LYS A 48 -10.72 -4.91 -10.99
N TYR A 49 -10.24 -3.71 -10.74
CA TYR A 49 -10.87 -2.79 -9.75
C TYR A 49 -12.34 -2.50 -10.03
N ASN A 50 -12.75 -2.42 -11.31
CA ASN A 50 -14.14 -2.16 -11.69
C ASN A 50 -15.10 -3.32 -11.37
N SER A 51 -14.58 -4.55 -11.21
CA SER A 51 -15.39 -5.74 -10.89
C SER A 51 -15.41 -6.09 -9.40
N ILE A 52 -14.62 -5.42 -8.55
CA ILE A 52 -14.56 -5.69 -7.12
C ILE A 52 -15.90 -5.30 -6.46
N LYS A 53 -16.48 -6.23 -5.71
CA LYS A 53 -17.66 -6.03 -4.86
C LYS A 53 -17.25 -5.99 -3.38
N PRO A 54 -18.08 -5.46 -2.46
CA PRO A 54 -17.74 -5.40 -1.02
C PRO A 54 -17.38 -6.75 -0.38
N ASN A 55 -17.95 -7.86 -0.88
CA ASN A 55 -17.65 -9.19 -0.38
C ASN A 55 -16.29 -9.72 -0.88
N ASP A 56 -15.71 -9.11 -1.91
CA ASP A 56 -14.40 -9.48 -2.42
C ASP A 56 -13.26 -8.84 -1.62
N ILE A 57 -13.53 -7.77 -0.88
CA ILE A 57 -12.54 -7.12 -0.01
C ILE A 57 -12.18 -8.07 1.12
N VAL A 58 -10.89 -8.31 1.28
CA VAL A 58 -10.35 -9.27 2.23
C VAL A 58 -10.01 -8.59 3.55
N PHE A 59 -10.44 -9.18 4.67
CA PHE A 59 -9.93 -8.82 5.99
C PHE A 59 -8.65 -9.60 6.27
N VAL A 60 -7.62 -8.91 6.74
CA VAL A 60 -6.37 -9.49 7.22
C VAL A 60 -6.10 -8.97 8.63
N SER A 61 -5.91 -9.86 9.60
CA SER A 61 -5.54 -9.48 10.97
C SER A 61 -4.12 -8.93 11.04
N LEU A 62 -3.80 -8.13 12.07
CA LEU A 62 -2.41 -7.68 12.29
C LEU A 62 -1.45 -8.84 12.60
N LYS A 63 -1.97 -10.04 12.93
CA LYS A 63 -1.18 -11.27 13.03
C LYS A 63 -0.90 -11.92 11.67
N GLY A 64 -1.55 -11.44 10.59
CA GLY A 64 -1.40 -11.97 9.24
C GLY A 64 -2.36 -13.11 8.89
N GLU A 65 -3.44 -13.25 9.64
CA GLU A 65 -4.46 -14.28 9.43
C GLU A 65 -5.58 -13.74 8.53
N PHE A 66 -6.07 -14.54 7.62
CA PHE A 66 -7.23 -14.26 6.76
C PHE A 66 -7.96 -15.55 6.39
N ASP A 67 -9.22 -15.42 5.99
CA ASP A 67 -10.05 -16.56 5.61
C ASP A 67 -9.61 -17.14 4.26
N LYS A 68 -8.94 -18.30 4.30
CA LYS A 68 -8.41 -19.00 3.11
C LYS A 68 -9.51 -19.56 2.18
N LYS A 69 -10.77 -19.61 2.64
CA LYS A 69 -11.92 -20.06 1.84
C LYS A 69 -12.48 -18.94 0.95
N LYS A 70 -12.06 -17.69 1.17
CA LYS A 70 -12.45 -16.50 0.41
C LYS A 70 -11.36 -16.07 -0.56
N ASN A 71 -11.54 -14.90 -1.18
CA ASN A 71 -10.53 -14.31 -2.03
C ASN A 71 -9.20 -14.15 -1.29
N LYS A 72 -8.10 -14.35 -2.00
CA LYS A 72 -6.76 -14.06 -1.47
C LYS A 72 -6.57 -12.55 -1.39
N PRO A 73 -5.97 -12.02 -0.30
CA PRO A 73 -5.57 -10.62 -0.26
C PRO A 73 -4.55 -10.32 -1.35
N SER A 74 -4.33 -9.05 -1.68
CA SER A 74 -3.21 -8.63 -2.52
C SER A 74 -1.94 -9.38 -2.11
N SER A 75 -1.13 -9.80 -3.06
CA SER A 75 0.16 -10.48 -2.81
C SER A 75 1.10 -9.67 -1.93
N GLU A 76 0.86 -8.38 -1.81
CA GLU A 76 1.68 -7.43 -1.06
C GLU A 76 1.10 -7.07 0.32
N TRP A 77 0.10 -7.79 0.79
CA TRP A 77 -0.54 -7.57 2.08
C TRP A 77 0.46 -7.53 3.26
N GLN A 78 1.61 -8.17 3.14
CA GLN A 78 2.61 -8.25 4.21
C GLN A 78 3.16 -6.87 4.57
N PHE A 79 3.57 -6.06 3.60
CA PHE A 79 4.07 -4.73 3.93
C PHE A 79 2.95 -3.79 4.41
N HIS A 80 1.70 -3.96 3.96
CA HIS A 80 0.56 -3.25 4.54
C HIS A 80 0.42 -3.57 6.03
N ARG A 81 0.42 -4.86 6.38
CA ARG A 81 0.39 -5.30 7.78
C ARG A 81 1.53 -4.69 8.58
N ASP A 82 2.75 -4.76 8.06
CA ASP A 82 3.93 -4.30 8.78
C ASP A 82 3.94 -2.78 8.95
N ILE A 83 3.41 -2.02 7.97
CA ILE A 83 3.16 -0.59 8.13
C ILE A 83 2.15 -0.36 9.28
N TYR A 84 1.00 -1.03 9.28
CA TYR A 84 0.02 -0.86 10.37
C TYR A 84 0.55 -1.26 11.75
N VAL A 85 1.43 -2.25 11.83
CA VAL A 85 2.05 -2.67 13.09
C VAL A 85 3.05 -1.62 13.60
N ASN A 86 3.85 -1.04 12.70
CA ASN A 86 4.92 -0.09 13.05
C ASN A 86 4.48 1.37 13.08
N LYS A 87 3.35 1.71 12.43
CA LYS A 87 2.79 3.06 12.28
C LYS A 87 1.35 3.06 12.80
N LYS A 88 1.18 3.36 14.09
CA LYS A 88 -0.14 3.36 14.72
C LYS A 88 -1.06 4.45 14.16
N GLU A 89 -0.48 5.53 13.67
CA GLU A 89 -1.14 6.66 13.01
C GLU A 89 -1.67 6.31 11.61
N ALA A 90 -1.17 5.25 10.97
CA ALA A 90 -1.64 4.83 9.66
C ALA A 90 -3.07 4.28 9.73
N ASN A 91 -4.03 4.94 9.07
CA ASN A 91 -5.42 4.50 8.94
C ASN A 91 -5.72 3.93 7.56
N ALA A 92 -5.00 4.39 6.53
CA ALA A 92 -5.10 3.88 5.17
C ALA A 92 -3.71 3.80 4.53
N ILE A 93 -3.55 2.86 3.60
CA ILE A 93 -2.31 2.68 2.84
C ILE A 93 -2.67 2.57 1.37
N VAL A 94 -1.92 3.29 0.54
CA VAL A 94 -2.01 3.25 -0.92
C VAL A 94 -0.65 2.86 -1.47
N HIS A 95 -0.62 1.77 -2.21
CA HIS A 95 0.51 1.39 -3.06
C HIS A 95 0.12 1.58 -4.52
N ALA A 96 0.99 2.20 -5.29
CA ALA A 96 0.75 2.54 -6.68
C ALA A 96 2.01 2.42 -7.53
N HIS A 97 1.82 2.33 -8.85
CA HIS A 97 2.88 2.27 -9.85
C HIS A 97 2.74 3.44 -10.83
N SER A 98 2.71 4.68 -10.31
CA SER A 98 2.62 5.83 -11.21
C SER A 98 3.87 5.94 -12.07
N THR A 99 3.72 6.32 -13.33
CA THR A 99 4.80 6.32 -14.32
C THR A 99 6.05 7.06 -13.82
N CYS A 100 5.88 8.29 -13.33
CA CYS A 100 7.00 9.09 -12.85
C CYS A 100 7.69 8.46 -11.61
N ALA A 101 6.90 8.04 -10.60
CA ALA A 101 7.51 7.45 -9.40
C ALA A 101 8.19 6.10 -9.70
N THR A 102 7.62 5.29 -10.60
CA THR A 102 8.24 4.04 -11.04
C THR A 102 9.55 4.31 -11.79
N ALA A 103 9.56 5.28 -12.73
CA ALA A 103 10.77 5.67 -13.45
C ALA A 103 11.86 6.17 -12.50
N VAL A 104 11.52 7.04 -11.54
CA VAL A 104 12.49 7.54 -10.54
C VAL A 104 12.97 6.41 -9.63
N SER A 105 12.09 5.50 -9.23
CA SER A 105 12.45 4.35 -8.38
C SER A 105 13.47 3.40 -9.03
N SER A 106 13.54 3.37 -10.37
CA SER A 106 14.51 2.53 -11.11
C SER A 106 15.96 2.97 -10.91
N HIS A 107 16.18 4.24 -10.53
CA HIS A 107 17.51 4.73 -10.16
C HIS A 107 17.97 4.24 -8.77
N GLN A 108 17.09 3.65 -7.97
CA GLN A 108 17.36 3.08 -6.64
C GLN A 108 18.00 4.09 -5.67
N LYS A 109 17.74 5.38 -5.86
CA LYS A 109 18.27 6.48 -5.06
C LYS A 109 17.14 7.23 -4.35
N ASN A 110 17.46 7.83 -3.22
CA ASN A 110 16.55 8.79 -2.58
C ASN A 110 16.37 10.01 -3.49
N VAL A 111 15.19 10.62 -3.43
CA VAL A 111 14.91 11.88 -4.10
C VAL A 111 15.25 13.01 -3.14
N PRO A 112 16.18 13.90 -3.47
CA PRO A 112 16.58 15.00 -2.60
C PRO A 112 15.51 16.08 -2.51
N ALA A 113 15.70 17.05 -1.62
CA ALA A 113 14.85 18.21 -1.47
C ALA A 113 14.96 19.15 -2.69
N PHE A 114 14.23 18.87 -3.74
CA PHE A 114 14.18 19.69 -4.96
C PHE A 114 12.90 20.54 -5.08
N HIS A 115 11.89 20.24 -4.26
CA HIS A 115 10.60 20.93 -4.24
C HIS A 115 9.98 20.83 -2.84
N TYR A 116 9.29 21.88 -2.37
CA TYR A 116 8.73 21.92 -1.03
C TYR A 116 7.76 20.75 -0.72
N MET A 117 7.09 20.21 -1.73
CA MET A 117 6.17 19.06 -1.57
C MET A 117 6.86 17.78 -1.10
N VAL A 118 8.19 17.68 -1.18
CA VAL A 118 8.92 16.55 -0.57
C VAL A 118 8.67 16.47 0.93
N ALA A 119 8.51 17.62 1.60
CA ALA A 119 8.21 17.70 3.03
C ALA A 119 6.88 17.03 3.42
N VAL A 120 5.92 16.89 2.50
CA VAL A 120 4.64 16.21 2.76
C VAL A 120 4.86 14.73 3.11
N ALA A 121 5.93 14.13 2.62
CA ALA A 121 6.32 12.76 2.99
C ALA A 121 6.94 12.65 4.40
N GLY A 122 7.15 13.78 5.11
CA GLY A 122 7.62 13.81 6.50
C GLY A 122 9.11 14.11 6.67
N GLY A 123 9.77 14.75 5.70
CA GLY A 123 11.18 15.14 5.83
C GLY A 123 11.70 15.90 4.62
N ASP A 124 13.02 16.02 4.53
CA ASP A 124 13.74 16.77 3.51
C ASP A 124 14.13 15.95 2.28
N ASP A 125 13.82 14.65 2.28
CA ASP A 125 14.00 13.76 1.14
C ASP A 125 12.87 12.73 1.06
N LEU A 126 12.69 12.13 -0.13
CA LEU A 126 11.84 10.96 -0.29
C LEU A 126 12.74 9.73 -0.38
N LYS A 127 12.63 8.83 0.59
CA LYS A 127 13.44 7.61 0.65
C LYS A 127 13.03 6.63 -0.43
N CYS A 128 14.02 5.88 -0.95
CA CYS A 128 13.80 4.74 -1.84
C CYS A 128 14.14 3.45 -1.08
N ALA A 129 13.13 2.63 -0.80
CA ALA A 129 13.31 1.33 -0.18
C ALA A 129 14.13 0.41 -1.12
N LYS A 130 15.09 -0.33 -0.56
CA LYS A 130 15.92 -1.28 -1.33
C LYS A 130 15.05 -2.32 -2.03
N TYR A 131 15.45 -2.72 -3.22
CA TYR A 131 14.76 -3.75 -3.98
C TYR A 131 14.69 -5.08 -3.21
N ALA A 132 13.56 -5.72 -3.31
CA ALA A 132 13.36 -7.14 -3.03
C ALA A 132 12.12 -7.61 -3.81
N THR A 133 11.99 -8.91 -4.05
CA THR A 133 10.85 -9.49 -4.76
C THR A 133 9.54 -9.11 -4.03
N PHE A 134 8.51 -8.73 -4.81
CA PHE A 134 7.20 -8.38 -4.27
C PHE A 134 6.60 -9.52 -3.43
N GLY A 135 5.79 -9.18 -2.43
CA GLY A 135 5.15 -10.15 -1.53
C GLY A 135 6.11 -10.85 -0.55
N THR A 136 7.39 -10.44 -0.46
CA THR A 136 8.35 -11.03 0.47
C THR A 136 8.48 -10.23 1.77
N LYS A 137 8.85 -10.93 2.84
CA LYS A 137 9.21 -10.30 4.13
C LYS A 137 10.37 -9.31 3.97
N LYS A 138 11.32 -9.60 3.08
CA LYS A 138 12.47 -8.74 2.80
C LYS A 138 12.02 -7.38 2.26
N LEU A 139 11.08 -7.37 1.30
CA LEU A 139 10.53 -6.12 0.78
C LEU A 139 9.84 -5.32 1.87
N SER A 140 9.00 -5.98 2.68
CA SER A 140 8.33 -5.34 3.80
C SER A 140 9.31 -4.66 4.76
N MET A 141 10.37 -5.36 5.18
CA MET A 141 11.41 -4.79 6.04
C MET A 141 12.12 -3.57 5.41
N ASN A 142 12.41 -3.63 4.12
CA ASN A 142 13.03 -2.51 3.40
C ASN A 142 12.10 -1.28 3.36
N ILE A 143 10.81 -1.49 3.13
CA ILE A 143 9.79 -0.44 3.16
C ILE A 143 9.69 0.19 4.55
N ILE A 144 9.59 -0.61 5.61
CA ILE A 144 9.55 -0.09 7.00
C ILE A 144 10.79 0.74 7.33
N THR A 145 11.96 0.31 6.86
CA THR A 145 13.20 1.08 7.04
C THR A 145 13.13 2.43 6.32
N ALA A 146 12.63 2.46 5.08
CA ALA A 146 12.49 3.68 4.30
C ALA A 146 11.41 4.64 4.88
N LEU A 147 10.38 4.09 5.51
CA LEU A 147 9.31 4.86 6.16
C LEU A 147 9.67 5.36 7.57
N LYS A 148 10.91 5.17 8.05
CA LYS A 148 11.33 5.75 9.34
C LYS A 148 11.21 7.28 9.26
N ASN A 149 10.35 7.87 10.11
CA ASN A 149 10.01 9.30 10.13
C ASN A 149 9.45 9.82 8.77
N ARG A 150 8.79 8.96 8.00
CA ARG A 150 8.19 9.29 6.71
C ARG A 150 6.80 8.65 6.61
N SER A 151 5.90 9.30 5.87
CA SER A 151 4.58 8.79 5.52
C SER A 151 4.50 8.20 4.10
N ALA A 152 5.57 8.38 3.30
CA ALA A 152 5.67 7.83 1.96
C ALA A 152 7.11 7.46 1.62
N CYS A 153 7.30 6.50 0.71
CA CYS A 153 8.59 6.18 0.10
C CYS A 153 8.43 5.61 -1.31
N LEU A 154 9.49 5.71 -2.10
CA LEU A 154 9.65 4.92 -3.31
C LEU A 154 10.06 3.50 -2.94
N ILE A 155 9.76 2.56 -3.83
CA ILE A 155 10.20 1.16 -3.76
C ILE A 155 11.04 0.90 -5.00
N ALA A 156 12.33 0.61 -4.83
CA ALA A 156 13.28 0.43 -5.93
C ALA A 156 12.77 -0.54 -7.01
N ASN A 157 12.83 -0.14 -8.28
CA ASN A 157 12.36 -0.90 -9.46
C ASN A 157 10.88 -1.35 -9.36
N HIS A 158 10.01 -0.60 -8.66
CA HIS A 158 8.67 -1.08 -8.38
C HIS A 158 7.62 0.04 -8.47
N GLY A 159 7.67 1.03 -7.59
CA GLY A 159 6.68 2.09 -7.51
C GLY A 159 6.80 2.87 -6.20
N GLN A 160 5.65 3.19 -5.59
CA GLN A 160 5.59 3.96 -4.35
C GLN A 160 4.54 3.41 -3.39
N VAL A 161 4.72 3.74 -2.10
CA VAL A 161 3.74 3.52 -1.04
C VAL A 161 3.60 4.77 -0.19
N ALA A 162 2.37 5.06 0.23
CA ALA A 162 2.05 6.12 1.17
C ALA A 162 0.98 5.65 2.16
N PHE A 163 1.00 6.24 3.37
CA PHE A 163 -0.05 6.03 4.38
C PHE A 163 -0.49 7.35 5.00
N GLY A 164 -1.70 7.37 5.55
CA GLY A 164 -2.32 8.46 6.29
C GLY A 164 -3.42 7.98 7.23
#